data_d8f9a734f2b374191cd2292241e53e71
#
_entry.id   d8f9a734f2b374191cd2292241e53e71
#
_cell.length_a   1.000
_cell.length_b   1.000
_cell.length_c   1.000
_cell.angle_alpha   90.00
_cell.angle_beta   90.00
_cell.angle_gamma   90.00
#
_symmetry.space_group_name_H-M   'P 1'
#
loop_
_entity.id
_entity.type
_entity.pdbx_description
1 polymer ?
#
loop_
_entity_poly.entity_id
_entity_poly.type
_entity_poly.pdbx_seq_one_letter_code
_entity_poly.pdbx_strand_id
1 'polypeptide(L)'
;MNATLNASPSLNTSSALILRDPWAMVPSLGNLDAYISAANRLPMLTAEEEGRFARQLRDSADVKAAGQLVLSHLRLVVSISRQYLGYGLPHGDLIQEGNVGLMKAVKRFDPEQGVRLVSYAMHWIKAEIHEYILKNLRMVKMATTKAQRKLFFNLRSMKQRLKSGSVDIDTYRNTLTQVEADTIATRLNVKREEVLEMEMRLSGGDVAMEPLTEDGEESYAPITYLADDASEPTQVLEAQRRDWLASDGITLALESLDPRSRRVVEERWLKVNDDSTGGMTLHELAAEYSVSAERIRQIEVAAMKKMRKTLA
;
A
#
# COMPACT_ATOMS: atom_id res chain seq x y z
N MET A 1 63.80 -61.18 34.03
CA MET A 1 63.71 -59.71 34.06
C MET A 1 62.51 -59.33 33.25
N ASN A 2 61.54 -58.81 33.90
CA ASN A 2 60.14 -58.60 33.37
C ASN A 2 59.99 -57.39 32.47
N ALA A 3 59.53 -57.60 31.27
CA ALA A 3 59.04 -56.52 30.40
C ALA A 3 57.48 -56.50 30.49
N THR A 4 56.99 -55.49 31.14
CA THR A 4 55.57 -55.19 31.25
C THR A 4 55.08 -54.57 29.93
N LEU A 5 54.18 -55.27 29.24
CA LEU A 5 53.45 -54.79 28.08
C LEU A 5 52.36 -53.79 28.53
N ASN A 6 52.55 -52.53 28.18
CA ASN A 6 51.50 -51.51 28.33
C ASN A 6 50.45 -51.72 27.23
N ALA A 7 49.26 -52.16 27.62
CA ALA A 7 48.08 -52.18 26.78
C ALA A 7 47.54 -50.74 26.62
N SER A 8 47.53 -50.23 25.40
CA SER A 8 46.87 -49.00 25.04
C SER A 8 45.34 -49.17 25.16
N PRO A 9 44.60 -48.22 25.75
CA PRO A 9 43.14 -48.29 25.76
C PRO A 9 42.60 -48.02 24.36
N SER A 10 41.87 -48.99 23.85
CA SER A 10 41.07 -48.86 22.65
C SER A 10 40.04 -47.73 22.81
N LEU A 11 40.21 -46.68 22.05
CA LEU A 11 39.19 -45.61 21.88
C LEU A 11 37.96 -46.21 21.19
N ASN A 12 37.01 -46.66 21.99
CA ASN A 12 35.63 -46.86 21.53
C ASN A 12 35.01 -45.49 21.18
N THR A 13 35.23 -45.02 19.95
CA THR A 13 34.39 -44.01 19.34
C THR A 13 33.06 -44.60 18.98
N SER A 14 32.23 -44.84 19.98
CA SER A 14 30.79 -44.88 19.80
C SER A 14 30.40 -43.45 19.37
N SER A 15 30.17 -43.30 18.05
CA SER A 15 29.47 -42.15 17.48
C SER A 15 28.10 -42.11 18.06
N ALA A 16 27.98 -41.70 19.33
CA ALA A 16 26.74 -41.26 19.90
C ALA A 16 26.32 -40.07 18.98
N LEU A 17 25.35 -40.34 18.12
CA LEU A 17 24.55 -39.32 17.47
C LEU A 17 24.06 -38.41 18.60
N ILE A 18 24.82 -37.35 18.86
CA ILE A 18 24.38 -36.27 19.72
C ILE A 18 23.08 -35.82 19.07
N LEU A 19 21.96 -36.13 19.65
CA LEU A 19 20.66 -35.54 19.37
C LEU A 19 20.87 -34.04 19.61
N ARG A 20 21.36 -33.35 18.56
CA ARG A 20 21.49 -31.91 18.57
C ARG A 20 20.10 -31.36 18.83
N ASP A 21 20.01 -30.54 19.87
CA ASP A 21 18.80 -29.80 20.20
C ASP A 21 18.23 -29.21 18.89
N PRO A 22 17.00 -29.52 18.51
CA PRO A 22 16.39 -29.02 17.28
C PRO A 22 16.52 -27.49 17.15
N TRP A 23 16.57 -26.77 18.28
CA TRP A 23 16.77 -25.32 18.33
C TRP A 23 18.21 -24.89 17.93
N ALA A 24 19.21 -25.70 18.09
CA ALA A 24 20.58 -25.46 17.67
C ALA A 24 20.77 -25.59 16.14
N MET A 25 19.78 -26.18 15.45
CA MET A 25 19.83 -26.41 13.99
C MET A 25 19.13 -25.31 13.18
N VAL A 26 18.51 -24.32 13.84
CA VAL A 26 17.92 -23.19 13.11
C VAL A 26 19.04 -22.29 12.59
N PRO A 27 19.28 -22.25 11.28
CA PRO A 27 20.38 -21.47 10.72
C PRO A 27 20.13 -19.97 10.88
N SER A 28 21.21 -19.22 11.07
CA SER A 28 21.15 -17.77 11.06
C SER A 28 20.63 -17.29 9.71
N LEU A 29 19.78 -16.29 9.69
CA LEU A 29 19.15 -15.69 8.49
C LEU A 29 20.14 -14.98 7.56
N GLY A 30 21.43 -14.91 7.93
CA GLY A 30 22.46 -14.21 7.14
C GLY A 30 22.80 -14.87 5.80
N ASN A 31 22.48 -16.15 5.60
CA ASN A 31 22.65 -16.84 4.32
C ASN A 31 21.42 -17.69 3.99
N LEU A 32 20.68 -17.26 2.97
CA LEU A 32 19.43 -17.90 2.52
C LEU A 32 19.67 -19.35 2.08
N ASP A 33 20.77 -19.64 1.36
CA ASP A 33 21.06 -20.99 0.88
C ASP A 33 21.42 -21.94 2.04
N ALA A 34 22.11 -21.45 3.05
CA ALA A 34 22.39 -22.19 4.26
C ALA A 34 21.08 -22.50 5.01
N TYR A 35 20.15 -21.55 5.10
CA TYR A 35 18.84 -21.75 5.68
C TYR A 35 18.05 -22.84 4.93
N ILE A 36 17.95 -22.73 3.62
CA ILE A 36 17.23 -23.71 2.77
C ILE A 36 17.87 -25.09 2.90
N SER A 37 19.20 -25.19 2.90
CA SER A 37 19.91 -26.45 3.07
C SER A 37 19.66 -27.09 4.42
N ALA A 38 19.65 -26.30 5.49
CA ALA A 38 19.35 -26.78 6.84
C ALA A 38 17.88 -27.22 6.98
N ALA A 39 16.94 -26.43 6.46
CA ALA A 39 15.51 -26.80 6.44
C ALA A 39 15.26 -28.12 5.71
N ASN A 40 16.00 -28.38 4.63
CA ASN A 40 15.90 -29.64 3.88
C ASN A 40 16.53 -30.85 4.59
N ARG A 41 17.43 -30.65 5.55
CA ARG A 41 18.06 -31.72 6.33
C ARG A 41 17.22 -32.17 7.52
N LEU A 42 16.24 -31.37 7.94
CA LEU A 42 15.39 -31.70 9.07
C LEU A 42 14.54 -32.96 8.78
N PRO A 43 14.39 -33.89 9.74
CA PRO A 43 13.61 -35.08 9.57
C PRO A 43 12.11 -34.74 9.44
N MET A 44 11.41 -35.49 8.60
CA MET A 44 9.96 -35.41 8.49
C MET A 44 9.30 -36.25 9.56
N LEU A 45 8.23 -35.76 10.16
CA LEU A 45 7.45 -36.51 11.15
C LEU A 45 6.51 -37.49 10.48
N THR A 46 6.34 -38.67 11.14
CA THR A 46 5.29 -39.60 10.80
C THR A 46 3.92 -39.06 11.23
N ALA A 47 2.82 -39.64 10.70
CA ALA A 47 1.47 -39.20 11.08
C ALA A 47 1.19 -39.40 12.59
N GLU A 48 1.76 -40.44 13.18
CA GLU A 48 1.60 -40.75 14.61
C GLU A 48 2.35 -39.73 15.48
N GLU A 49 3.58 -39.39 15.12
CA GLU A 49 4.39 -38.38 15.81
C GLU A 49 3.76 -37.00 15.70
N GLU A 50 3.28 -36.61 14.48
CA GLU A 50 2.56 -35.36 14.25
C GLU A 50 1.34 -35.27 15.18
N GLY A 51 0.51 -36.31 15.24
CA GLY A 51 -0.64 -36.37 16.13
C GLY A 51 -0.27 -36.30 17.61
N ARG A 52 0.83 -36.98 18.02
CA ARG A 52 1.32 -36.95 19.41
C ARG A 52 1.76 -35.54 19.80
N PHE A 53 2.58 -34.87 18.99
CA PHE A 53 3.04 -33.51 19.27
C PHE A 53 1.91 -32.50 19.23
N ALA A 54 0.94 -32.66 18.32
CA ALA A 54 -0.22 -31.80 18.25
C ALA A 54 -1.11 -31.90 19.50
N ARG A 55 -1.30 -33.13 20.05
CA ARG A 55 -2.02 -33.32 21.32
C ARG A 55 -1.25 -32.69 22.49
N GLN A 56 0.07 -32.90 22.56
CA GLN A 56 0.91 -32.27 23.59
C GLN A 56 0.80 -30.74 23.55
N LEU A 57 0.81 -30.16 22.34
CA LEU A 57 0.63 -28.73 22.20
C LEU A 57 -0.75 -28.26 22.67
N ARG A 58 -1.82 -29.00 22.30
CA ARG A 58 -3.19 -28.67 22.69
C ARG A 58 -3.44 -28.81 24.19
N ASP A 59 -2.98 -29.88 24.78
CA ASP A 59 -3.33 -30.25 26.15
C ASP A 59 -2.42 -29.60 27.20
N SER A 60 -1.13 -29.42 26.89
CA SER A 60 -0.13 -28.87 27.82
C SER A 60 0.49 -27.53 27.36
N ALA A 61 0.09 -27.01 26.19
CA ALA A 61 0.71 -25.81 25.58
C ALA A 61 2.26 -25.90 25.46
N ASP A 62 2.76 -27.10 25.19
CA ASP A 62 4.20 -27.36 25.13
C ASP A 62 4.84 -26.69 23.90
N VAL A 63 5.65 -25.67 24.17
CA VAL A 63 6.38 -24.88 23.13
C VAL A 63 7.39 -25.77 22.38
N LYS A 64 7.96 -26.80 23.05
CA LYS A 64 8.92 -27.70 22.40
C LYS A 64 8.22 -28.58 21.35
N ALA A 65 7.03 -29.09 21.67
CA ALA A 65 6.21 -29.83 20.71
C ALA A 65 5.82 -28.96 19.51
N ALA A 66 5.43 -27.70 19.75
CA ALA A 66 5.16 -26.73 18.68
C ALA A 66 6.41 -26.48 17.81
N GLY A 67 7.57 -26.31 18.42
CA GLY A 67 8.85 -26.16 17.73
C GLY A 67 9.17 -27.31 16.79
N GLN A 68 8.98 -28.57 17.25
CA GLN A 68 9.21 -29.75 16.42
C GLN A 68 8.25 -29.84 15.23
N LEU A 69 6.97 -29.49 15.44
CA LEU A 69 5.98 -29.43 14.36
C LEU A 69 6.37 -28.36 13.31
N VAL A 70 6.81 -27.18 13.74
CA VAL A 70 7.24 -26.11 12.82
C VAL A 70 8.50 -26.52 12.07
N LEU A 71 9.54 -26.98 12.77
CA LEU A 71 10.83 -27.31 12.17
C LEU A 71 10.73 -28.42 11.12
N SER A 72 9.94 -29.45 11.38
CA SER A 72 9.72 -30.56 10.44
C SER A 72 9.01 -30.15 9.15
N HIS A 73 8.28 -29.01 9.17
CA HIS A 73 7.50 -28.51 8.02
C HIS A 73 8.12 -27.28 7.33
N LEU A 74 9.30 -26.80 7.73
CA LEU A 74 9.98 -25.67 7.08
C LEU A 74 10.24 -25.92 5.59
N ARG A 75 10.55 -27.16 5.20
CA ARG A 75 10.72 -27.58 3.80
C ARG A 75 9.48 -27.30 2.97
N LEU A 76 8.28 -27.48 3.52
CA LEU A 76 7.02 -27.18 2.85
C LEU A 76 6.91 -25.68 2.56
N VAL A 77 7.26 -24.84 3.54
CA VAL A 77 7.25 -23.38 3.39
C VAL A 77 8.18 -22.94 2.26
N VAL A 78 9.42 -23.44 2.23
CA VAL A 78 10.39 -23.16 1.15
C VAL A 78 9.85 -23.58 -0.22
N SER A 79 9.21 -24.74 -0.30
CA SER A 79 8.62 -25.23 -1.57
C SER A 79 7.47 -24.33 -2.04
N ILE A 80 6.61 -23.88 -1.13
CA ILE A 80 5.48 -23.00 -1.46
C ILE A 80 5.98 -21.60 -1.85
N SER A 81 6.92 -21.02 -1.10
CA SER A 81 7.43 -19.65 -1.35
C SER A 81 8.10 -19.52 -2.73
N ARG A 82 8.74 -20.58 -3.22
CA ARG A 82 9.33 -20.61 -4.58
C ARG A 82 8.32 -20.32 -5.69
N GLN A 83 7.05 -20.68 -5.50
CA GLN A 83 6.00 -20.45 -6.49
C GLN A 83 5.68 -18.96 -6.67
N TYR A 84 6.11 -18.12 -5.71
CA TYR A 84 5.83 -16.68 -5.69
C TYR A 84 7.03 -15.79 -6.03
N LEU A 85 8.17 -16.36 -6.41
CA LEU A 85 9.37 -15.61 -6.82
C LEU A 85 9.10 -14.67 -8.01
N GLY A 86 8.15 -15.03 -8.90
CA GLY A 86 7.80 -14.22 -10.05
C GLY A 86 7.17 -12.85 -9.76
N TYR A 87 6.91 -12.53 -8.49
CA TYR A 87 6.42 -11.22 -8.08
C TYR A 87 7.55 -10.21 -7.80
N GLY A 88 8.84 -10.62 -7.81
CA GLY A 88 9.97 -9.73 -7.63
C GLY A 88 10.27 -9.36 -6.16
N LEU A 89 9.62 -10.00 -5.19
CA LEU A 89 9.90 -9.81 -3.77
C LEU A 89 11.04 -10.70 -3.29
N PRO A 90 11.80 -10.30 -2.25
CA PRO A 90 12.90 -11.09 -1.69
C PRO A 90 12.41 -12.47 -1.23
N HIS A 91 13.10 -13.54 -1.65
CA HIS A 91 12.73 -14.91 -1.29
C HIS A 91 12.79 -15.16 0.21
N GLY A 92 13.74 -14.54 0.91
CA GLY A 92 13.85 -14.63 2.36
C GLY A 92 12.58 -14.17 3.08
N ASP A 93 12.02 -13.03 2.65
CA ASP A 93 10.82 -12.47 3.24
C ASP A 93 9.60 -13.34 2.97
N LEU A 94 9.47 -13.86 1.74
CA LEU A 94 8.39 -14.80 1.40
C LEU A 94 8.43 -16.07 2.26
N ILE A 95 9.64 -16.57 2.57
CA ILE A 95 9.82 -17.72 3.46
C ILE A 95 9.42 -17.35 4.90
N GLN A 96 9.83 -16.18 5.40
CA GLN A 96 9.51 -15.79 6.78
C GLN A 96 8.00 -15.55 6.96
N GLU A 97 7.34 -14.90 6.02
CA GLU A 97 5.88 -14.78 6.07
C GLU A 97 5.19 -16.15 5.95
N GLY A 98 5.73 -17.03 5.12
CA GLY A 98 5.28 -18.43 5.08
C GLY A 98 5.45 -19.15 6.42
N ASN A 99 6.55 -18.91 7.13
CA ASN A 99 6.79 -19.46 8.48
C ASN A 99 5.78 -18.90 9.50
N VAL A 100 5.42 -17.62 9.40
CA VAL A 100 4.34 -17.03 10.22
C VAL A 100 3.02 -17.74 9.95
N GLY A 101 2.70 -18.02 8.67
CA GLY A 101 1.55 -18.80 8.27
C GLY A 101 1.56 -20.22 8.86
N LEU A 102 2.70 -20.89 8.79
CA LEU A 102 2.89 -22.22 9.39
C LEU A 102 2.68 -22.20 10.91
N MET A 103 3.24 -21.23 11.62
CA MET A 103 3.04 -21.08 13.08
C MET A 103 1.57 -20.84 13.44
N LYS A 104 0.86 -20.02 12.65
CA LYS A 104 -0.60 -19.82 12.82
C LYS A 104 -1.37 -21.12 12.59
N ALA A 105 -0.97 -21.93 11.61
CA ALA A 105 -1.56 -23.23 11.35
C ALA A 105 -1.33 -24.20 12.52
N VAL A 106 -0.09 -24.35 12.98
CA VAL A 106 0.27 -25.23 14.11
C VAL A 106 -0.52 -24.87 15.36
N LYS A 107 -0.68 -23.60 15.68
CA LYS A 107 -1.46 -23.12 16.83
C LYS A 107 -2.94 -23.52 16.78
N ARG A 108 -3.52 -23.67 15.57
CA ARG A 108 -4.95 -23.92 15.35
C ARG A 108 -5.22 -25.36 14.88
N PHE A 109 -4.19 -26.17 14.75
CA PHE A 109 -4.32 -27.53 14.24
C PHE A 109 -4.99 -28.46 15.25
N ASP A 110 -6.01 -29.17 14.81
CA ASP A 110 -6.67 -30.21 15.59
C ASP A 110 -6.37 -31.58 14.99
N PRO A 111 -5.61 -32.43 15.67
CA PRO A 111 -5.24 -33.77 15.20
C PRO A 111 -6.41 -34.74 15.08
N GLU A 112 -7.54 -34.47 15.74
CA GLU A 112 -8.71 -35.38 15.75
C GLU A 112 -9.56 -35.24 14.47
N GLN A 113 -9.32 -34.23 13.66
CA GLN A 113 -10.02 -34.02 12.36
C GLN A 113 -9.60 -35.02 11.27
N GLY A 114 -8.63 -35.88 11.51
CA GLY A 114 -8.15 -36.87 10.54
C GLY A 114 -7.40 -36.31 9.34
N VAL A 115 -7.04 -35.01 9.35
CA VAL A 115 -6.31 -34.32 8.27
C VAL A 115 -4.86 -34.15 8.69
N ARG A 116 -3.93 -34.30 7.73
CA ARG A 116 -2.50 -34.04 7.96
C ARG A 116 -2.22 -32.53 8.10
N LEU A 117 -1.29 -32.19 8.98
CA LEU A 117 -0.85 -30.80 9.18
C LEU A 117 -0.39 -30.15 7.86
N VAL A 118 0.28 -30.89 6.98
CA VAL A 118 0.71 -30.41 5.65
C VAL A 118 -0.46 -29.83 4.86
N SER A 119 -1.57 -30.56 4.78
CA SER A 119 -2.75 -30.11 4.01
C SER A 119 -3.42 -28.88 4.62
N TYR A 120 -3.50 -28.85 5.95
CA TYR A 120 -4.07 -27.72 6.69
C TYR A 120 -3.17 -26.50 6.62
N ALA A 121 -1.86 -26.64 6.86
CA ALA A 121 -0.89 -25.56 6.89
C ALA A 121 -0.72 -24.89 5.52
N MET A 122 -0.85 -25.62 4.43
CA MET A 122 -0.69 -25.09 3.07
C MET A 122 -1.60 -23.88 2.82
N HIS A 123 -2.83 -23.89 3.32
CA HIS A 123 -3.77 -22.77 3.17
C HIS A 123 -3.33 -21.54 3.98
N TRP A 124 -2.83 -21.74 5.20
CA TRP A 124 -2.34 -20.67 6.04
C TRP A 124 -1.06 -20.04 5.50
N ILE A 125 -0.11 -20.88 5.05
CA ILE A 125 1.14 -20.43 4.43
C ILE A 125 0.84 -19.56 3.20
N LYS A 126 0.00 -20.06 2.29
CA LYS A 126 -0.40 -19.30 1.10
C LYS A 126 -1.12 -18.00 1.44
N ALA A 127 -1.97 -17.99 2.45
CA ALA A 127 -2.71 -16.80 2.87
C ALA A 127 -1.77 -15.68 3.35
N GLU A 128 -0.78 -16.00 4.19
CA GLU A 128 0.19 -15.03 4.68
C GLU A 128 1.10 -14.52 3.55
N ILE A 129 1.60 -15.40 2.70
CA ILE A 129 2.40 -15.00 1.53
C ILE A 129 1.59 -14.09 0.60
N HIS A 130 0.34 -14.41 0.32
CA HIS A 130 -0.54 -13.57 -0.51
C HIS A 130 -0.77 -12.20 0.13
N GLU A 131 -0.99 -12.15 1.44
CA GLU A 131 -1.19 -10.88 2.14
C GLU A 131 0.08 -10.03 2.12
N TYR A 132 1.24 -10.63 2.31
CA TYR A 132 2.53 -9.96 2.21
C TYR A 132 2.77 -9.39 0.80
N ILE A 133 2.53 -10.17 -0.25
CA ILE A 133 2.66 -9.72 -1.65
C ILE A 133 1.75 -8.51 -1.92
N LEU A 134 0.48 -8.57 -1.51
CA LEU A 134 -0.46 -7.47 -1.73
C LEU A 134 -0.09 -6.17 -1.00
N LYS A 135 0.63 -6.28 0.12
CA LYS A 135 1.07 -5.13 0.91
C LYS A 135 2.36 -4.50 0.38
N ASN A 136 3.30 -5.33 -0.11
CA ASN A 136 4.68 -4.91 -0.32
C ASN A 136 5.12 -4.89 -1.81
N LEU A 137 4.27 -5.34 -2.74
CA LEU A 137 4.61 -5.36 -4.17
C LEU A 137 4.78 -3.95 -4.76
N ARG A 138 4.02 -2.98 -4.26
CA ARG A 138 3.99 -1.60 -4.75
C ARG A 138 3.89 -0.64 -3.57
N MET A 139 4.36 0.59 -3.78
CA MET A 139 4.22 1.67 -2.79
C MET A 139 2.75 1.97 -2.50
N VAL A 140 1.90 1.92 -3.53
CA VAL A 140 0.45 2.10 -3.39
C VAL A 140 -0.24 0.74 -3.43
N LYS A 141 -1.17 0.49 -2.49
CA LYS A 141 -1.94 -0.75 -2.45
C LYS A 141 -2.80 -0.91 -3.70
N MET A 142 -2.51 -1.93 -4.51
CA MET A 142 -3.18 -2.17 -5.78
C MET A 142 -4.54 -2.85 -5.64
N ALA A 143 -4.72 -3.71 -4.64
CA ALA A 143 -5.90 -4.55 -4.48
C ALA A 143 -6.47 -4.43 -3.06
N THR A 144 -7.48 -3.59 -2.89
CA THR A 144 -8.16 -3.34 -1.61
C THR A 144 -9.43 -4.16 -1.45
N THR A 145 -10.19 -4.36 -2.53
CA THR A 145 -11.44 -5.13 -2.52
C THR A 145 -11.22 -6.61 -2.72
N LYS A 146 -12.20 -7.42 -2.35
CA LYS A 146 -12.19 -8.88 -2.54
C LYS A 146 -12.09 -9.27 -4.04
N ALA A 147 -12.77 -8.55 -4.91
CA ALA A 147 -12.74 -8.75 -6.34
C ALA A 147 -11.35 -8.43 -6.92
N GLN A 148 -10.77 -7.30 -6.54
CA GLN A 148 -9.42 -6.89 -6.96
C GLN A 148 -8.34 -7.88 -6.50
N ARG A 149 -8.41 -8.41 -5.27
CA ARG A 149 -7.49 -9.45 -4.79
C ARG A 149 -7.60 -10.73 -5.63
N LYS A 150 -8.81 -11.14 -5.99
CA LYS A 150 -9.05 -12.30 -6.84
C LYS A 150 -8.48 -12.10 -8.24
N LEU A 151 -8.67 -10.91 -8.82
CA LEU A 151 -8.12 -10.52 -10.11
C LEU A 151 -6.59 -10.48 -10.08
N PHE A 152 -6.00 -9.88 -9.06
CA PHE A 152 -4.55 -9.74 -8.92
C PHE A 152 -3.80 -11.07 -9.11
N PHE A 153 -4.25 -12.14 -8.48
CA PHE A 153 -3.58 -13.46 -8.57
C PHE A 153 -3.96 -14.25 -9.82
N ASN A 154 -5.13 -14.01 -10.41
CA ASN A 154 -5.64 -14.85 -11.49
C ASN A 154 -5.54 -14.20 -12.88
N LEU A 155 -5.53 -12.86 -13.00
CA LEU A 155 -5.62 -12.14 -14.26
C LEU A 155 -4.50 -12.53 -15.23
N ARG A 156 -3.24 -12.56 -14.75
CA ARG A 156 -2.07 -12.90 -15.57
C ARG A 156 -2.18 -14.32 -16.14
N SER A 157 -2.54 -15.29 -15.33
CA SER A 157 -2.70 -16.69 -15.72
C SER A 157 -3.87 -16.87 -16.70
N MET A 158 -4.99 -16.17 -16.48
CA MET A 158 -6.14 -16.18 -17.37
C MET A 158 -5.81 -15.55 -18.74
N LYS A 159 -5.15 -14.40 -18.73
CA LYS A 159 -4.68 -13.71 -19.93
C LYS A 159 -3.76 -14.60 -20.76
N GLN A 160 -2.83 -15.30 -20.13
CA GLN A 160 -1.92 -16.22 -20.81
C GLN A 160 -2.65 -17.42 -21.42
N ARG A 161 -3.64 -17.98 -20.70
CA ARG A 161 -4.46 -19.08 -21.21
C ARG A 161 -5.33 -18.70 -22.40
N LEU A 162 -5.91 -17.49 -22.40
CA LEU A 162 -6.70 -16.98 -23.51
C LEU A 162 -5.82 -16.76 -24.75
N LYS A 163 -4.63 -16.21 -24.58
CA LYS A 163 -3.68 -16.00 -25.67
C LYS A 163 -3.12 -17.30 -26.23
N SER A 164 -2.88 -18.32 -25.43
CA SER A 164 -2.38 -19.62 -25.90
C SER A 164 -3.44 -20.44 -26.66
N GLY A 165 -4.71 -20.08 -26.52
CA GLY A 165 -5.83 -20.73 -27.23
C GLY A 165 -6.20 -20.07 -28.58
N SER A 166 -5.72 -18.85 -28.84
CA SER A 166 -5.95 -18.14 -30.11
C SER A 166 -4.74 -18.30 -31.02
N VAL A 167 -4.99 -18.83 -32.22
CA VAL A 167 -3.97 -19.07 -33.29
C VAL A 167 -3.64 -17.77 -34.05
N ASP A 168 -4.30 -16.67 -33.71
CA ASP A 168 -4.22 -15.39 -34.43
C ASP A 168 -3.02 -14.52 -34.06
N ILE A 169 -2.58 -13.77 -35.07
CA ILE A 169 -1.43 -12.85 -35.15
C ILE A 169 -1.41 -11.77 -34.01
N ASP A 170 -2.49 -11.64 -33.26
CA ASP A 170 -2.67 -10.67 -32.14
C ASP A 170 -1.96 -11.08 -30.83
N THR A 171 -1.08 -12.08 -30.87
CA THR A 171 -0.31 -12.56 -29.69
C THR A 171 0.58 -11.50 -29.05
N TYR A 172 0.88 -10.42 -29.80
CA TYR A 172 1.73 -9.30 -29.32
C TYR A 172 0.98 -8.19 -28.57
N ARG A 173 -0.36 -8.23 -28.54
CA ARG A 173 -1.12 -7.24 -27.79
C ARG A 173 -0.93 -7.44 -26.28
N ASN A 174 -0.49 -6.38 -25.60
CA ASN A 174 -0.40 -6.38 -24.14
C ASN A 174 -1.73 -6.07 -23.44
N THR A 175 -2.72 -5.53 -24.15
CA THR A 175 -4.04 -5.16 -23.63
C THR A 175 -5.09 -6.23 -23.92
N LEU A 176 -6.08 -6.34 -23.00
CA LEU A 176 -7.24 -7.22 -23.18
C LEU A 176 -8.25 -6.60 -24.16
N THR A 177 -8.84 -7.43 -24.99
CA THR A 177 -10.03 -7.05 -25.76
C THR A 177 -11.27 -7.06 -24.86
N GLN A 178 -12.33 -6.37 -25.30
CA GLN A 178 -13.59 -6.35 -24.53
C GLN A 178 -14.19 -7.75 -24.32
N VAL A 179 -14.10 -8.61 -25.32
CA VAL A 179 -14.60 -10.00 -25.26
C VAL A 179 -13.79 -10.84 -24.27
N GLU A 180 -12.47 -10.68 -24.25
CA GLU A 180 -11.59 -11.36 -23.29
C GLU A 180 -11.87 -10.87 -21.86
N ALA A 181 -12.08 -9.56 -21.66
CA ALA A 181 -12.45 -9.00 -20.38
C ALA A 181 -13.80 -9.56 -19.87
N ASP A 182 -14.81 -9.68 -20.74
CA ASP A 182 -16.10 -10.29 -20.41
C ASP A 182 -15.95 -11.79 -20.06
N THR A 183 -15.09 -12.52 -20.76
CA THR A 183 -14.80 -13.92 -20.47
C THR A 183 -14.16 -14.09 -19.09
N ILE A 184 -13.19 -13.22 -18.75
CA ILE A 184 -12.52 -13.23 -17.45
C ILE A 184 -13.50 -12.83 -16.35
N ALA A 185 -14.31 -11.78 -16.58
CA ALA A 185 -15.32 -11.30 -15.64
C ALA A 185 -16.32 -12.41 -15.27
N THR A 186 -16.82 -13.14 -16.27
CA THR A 186 -17.74 -14.27 -16.07
C THR A 186 -17.08 -15.41 -15.29
N ARG A 187 -15.86 -15.83 -15.69
CA ARG A 187 -15.14 -16.93 -15.02
C ARG A 187 -14.77 -16.63 -13.57
N LEU A 188 -14.42 -15.38 -13.27
CA LEU A 188 -14.03 -14.96 -11.94
C LEU A 188 -15.21 -14.37 -11.13
N ASN A 189 -16.39 -14.28 -11.71
CA ASN A 189 -17.57 -13.67 -11.09
C ASN A 189 -17.23 -12.28 -10.47
N VAL A 190 -16.77 -11.38 -11.34
CA VAL A 190 -16.41 -9.99 -11.04
C VAL A 190 -16.97 -9.08 -12.12
N LYS A 191 -17.05 -7.78 -11.89
CA LYS A 191 -17.50 -6.83 -12.91
C LYS A 191 -16.44 -6.62 -13.98
N ARG A 192 -16.87 -6.37 -15.21
CA ARG A 192 -15.98 -6.10 -16.35
C ARG A 192 -15.11 -4.85 -16.11
N GLU A 193 -15.71 -3.79 -15.54
CA GLU A 193 -14.97 -2.56 -15.23
C GLU A 193 -13.81 -2.82 -14.27
N GLU A 194 -14.00 -3.70 -13.28
CA GLU A 194 -12.95 -4.10 -12.33
C GLU A 194 -11.81 -4.86 -13.02
N VAL A 195 -12.11 -5.64 -14.07
CA VAL A 195 -11.07 -6.36 -14.85
C VAL A 195 -10.21 -5.38 -15.62
N LEU A 196 -10.82 -4.41 -16.32
CA LEU A 196 -10.11 -3.40 -17.11
C LEU A 196 -9.30 -2.47 -16.19
N GLU A 197 -9.89 -2.04 -15.09
CA GLU A 197 -9.19 -1.23 -14.07
C GLU A 197 -7.96 -1.96 -13.51
N MET A 198 -8.12 -3.25 -13.19
CA MET A 198 -7.02 -4.04 -12.65
C MET A 198 -5.92 -4.28 -13.69
N GLU A 199 -6.29 -4.45 -14.97
CA GLU A 199 -5.32 -4.53 -16.06
C GLU A 199 -4.48 -3.25 -16.16
N MET A 200 -5.10 -2.08 -16.13
CA MET A 200 -4.38 -0.79 -16.13
C MET A 200 -3.43 -0.68 -14.93
N ARG A 201 -3.89 -1.05 -13.75
CA ARG A 201 -3.05 -1.02 -12.54
C ARG A 201 -1.85 -1.98 -12.62
N LEU A 202 -2.01 -3.13 -13.27
CA LEU A 202 -0.94 -4.13 -13.40
C LEU A 202 0.03 -3.83 -14.57
N SER A 203 -0.38 -3.03 -15.56
CA SER A 203 0.44 -2.71 -16.72
C SER A 203 1.55 -1.70 -16.41
N GLY A 204 1.32 -0.77 -15.50
CA GLY A 204 2.30 0.24 -15.08
C GLY A 204 3.21 -0.26 -13.97
N GLY A 205 4.48 0.19 -13.94
CA GLY A 205 5.42 0.03 -12.83
C GLY A 205 5.49 1.29 -11.98
N ASP A 206 6.08 1.20 -10.80
CA ASP A 206 6.52 2.37 -10.06
C ASP A 206 7.69 2.99 -10.84
N VAL A 207 7.69 4.32 -10.99
CA VAL A 207 8.73 5.06 -11.70
C VAL A 207 9.61 5.76 -10.67
N ALA A 208 10.92 5.60 -10.78
CA ALA A 208 11.86 6.32 -9.94
C ALA A 208 11.78 7.83 -10.25
N MET A 209 11.66 8.66 -9.21
CA MET A 209 11.63 10.12 -9.35
C MET A 209 13.03 10.69 -9.57
N GLU A 210 14.02 10.07 -8.96
CA GLU A 210 15.43 10.45 -9.07
C GLU A 210 16.14 9.67 -10.18
N PRO A 211 17.18 10.25 -10.82
CA PRO A 211 17.95 9.53 -11.81
C PRO A 211 18.72 8.38 -11.16
N LEU A 212 18.65 7.21 -11.77
CA LEU A 212 19.52 6.07 -11.43
C LEU A 212 20.84 6.25 -12.15
N THR A 213 21.67 7.20 -11.72
CA THR A 213 23.00 7.41 -12.35
C THR A 213 24.10 6.81 -11.54
N GLU A 214 24.77 5.81 -12.12
CA GLU A 214 26.12 5.41 -11.73
C GLU A 214 27.20 6.16 -12.55
N ASP A 215 26.89 6.80 -13.67
CA ASP A 215 27.83 7.26 -14.70
C ASP A 215 27.84 8.77 -14.99
N GLY A 216 27.51 9.64 -14.06
CA GLY A 216 27.83 11.09 -14.17
C GLY A 216 27.24 11.87 -15.39
N GLU A 217 26.50 11.24 -16.27
CA GLU A 217 25.72 11.90 -17.32
C GLU A 217 24.41 12.41 -16.74
N GLU A 218 24.00 13.64 -17.11
CA GLU A 218 22.74 14.24 -16.71
C GLU A 218 21.56 13.37 -17.18
N SER A 219 21.20 12.38 -16.36
CA SER A 219 20.06 11.52 -16.65
C SER A 219 18.77 12.30 -16.43
N TYR A 220 17.94 12.33 -17.44
CA TYR A 220 16.60 12.92 -17.39
C TYR A 220 15.76 12.19 -16.35
N ALA A 221 15.52 12.85 -15.21
CA ALA A 221 14.68 12.30 -14.15
C ALA A 221 13.32 13.01 -14.14
N PRO A 222 12.22 12.31 -13.81
CA PRO A 222 10.90 12.95 -13.71
C PRO A 222 10.87 14.17 -12.80
N ILE A 223 11.67 14.19 -11.72
CA ILE A 223 11.74 15.31 -10.79
C ILE A 223 12.15 16.63 -11.44
N THR A 224 12.92 16.60 -12.54
CA THR A 224 13.43 17.81 -13.19
C THR A 224 12.38 18.55 -14.03
N TYR A 225 11.35 17.86 -14.46
CA TYR A 225 10.27 18.46 -15.28
C TYR A 225 8.89 18.46 -14.62
N LEU A 226 8.78 17.91 -13.40
CA LEU A 226 7.55 18.06 -12.62
C LEU A 226 7.49 19.46 -12.02
N ALA A 227 6.46 20.21 -12.40
CA ALA A 227 6.17 21.52 -11.84
C ALA A 227 5.20 21.38 -10.66
N ASP A 228 5.42 22.18 -9.61
CA ASP A 228 4.47 22.37 -8.54
C ASP A 228 3.64 23.62 -8.82
N ASP A 229 2.43 23.44 -9.34
CA ASP A 229 1.52 24.54 -9.68
C ASP A 229 1.15 25.40 -8.46
N ALA A 230 1.22 24.84 -7.25
CA ALA A 230 0.92 25.58 -6.03
C ALA A 230 2.02 26.57 -5.64
N SER A 231 3.25 26.34 -6.08
CA SER A 231 4.42 27.20 -5.83
C SER A 231 4.70 28.19 -6.96
N GLU A 232 3.80 28.30 -7.94
CA GLU A 232 3.97 29.25 -9.02
C GLU A 232 3.93 30.69 -8.46
N PRO A 233 4.98 31.53 -8.71
CA PRO A 233 5.10 32.86 -8.12
C PRO A 233 3.91 33.78 -8.39
N THR A 234 3.32 33.69 -9.58
CA THR A 234 2.13 34.48 -9.94
C THR A 234 0.92 34.14 -9.08
N GLN A 235 0.65 32.84 -8.88
CA GLN A 235 -0.47 32.37 -8.04
C GLN A 235 -0.26 32.74 -6.57
N VAL A 236 0.97 32.61 -6.08
CA VAL A 236 1.32 32.98 -4.69
C VAL A 236 1.11 34.48 -4.47
N LEU A 237 1.59 35.33 -5.41
CA LEU A 237 1.41 36.76 -5.32
C LEU A 237 -0.06 37.18 -5.45
N GLU A 238 -0.81 36.54 -6.34
CA GLU A 238 -2.25 36.80 -6.49
C GLU A 238 -3.03 36.40 -5.22
N ALA A 239 -2.69 35.27 -4.61
CA ALA A 239 -3.30 34.85 -3.36
C ALA A 239 -2.99 35.83 -2.23
N GLN A 240 -1.72 36.22 -2.04
CA GLN A 240 -1.31 37.21 -1.04
C GLN A 240 -2.01 38.55 -1.27
N ARG A 241 -2.09 39.02 -2.52
CA ARG A 241 -2.78 40.27 -2.85
C ARG A 241 -4.28 40.20 -2.58
N ARG A 242 -4.90 39.07 -2.86
CA ARG A 242 -6.33 38.81 -2.57
C ARG A 242 -6.59 38.87 -1.07
N ASP A 243 -5.75 38.18 -0.28
CA ASP A 243 -5.88 38.13 1.18
C ASP A 243 -5.66 39.52 1.80
N TRP A 244 -4.66 40.27 1.31
CA TRP A 244 -4.43 41.63 1.75
C TRP A 244 -5.60 42.55 1.38
N LEU A 245 -6.16 42.45 0.15
CA LEU A 245 -7.34 43.22 -0.26
C LEU A 245 -8.56 42.91 0.60
N ALA A 246 -8.75 41.64 0.97
CA ALA A 246 -9.89 41.20 1.78
C ALA A 246 -9.81 41.66 3.26
N SER A 247 -8.61 41.84 3.77
CA SER A 247 -8.35 42.28 5.15
C SER A 247 -8.06 43.78 5.25
N ASP A 248 -6.81 44.12 5.06
CA ASP A 248 -6.29 45.49 5.31
C ASP A 248 -6.63 46.48 4.20
N GLY A 249 -6.65 45.98 2.95
CA GLY A 249 -6.90 46.83 1.79
C GLY A 249 -8.29 47.49 1.82
N ILE A 250 -9.34 46.72 2.12
CA ILE A 250 -10.70 47.27 2.21
C ILE A 250 -10.79 48.27 3.34
N THR A 251 -10.18 47.98 4.50
CA THR A 251 -10.18 48.84 5.68
C THR A 251 -9.51 50.19 5.33
N LEU A 252 -8.32 50.18 4.72
CA LEU A 252 -7.61 51.37 4.28
C LEU A 252 -8.39 52.17 3.26
N ALA A 253 -9.05 51.48 2.32
CA ALA A 253 -9.88 52.15 1.31
C ALA A 253 -11.09 52.84 1.91
N LEU A 254 -11.74 52.25 2.91
CA LEU A 254 -12.86 52.83 3.64
C LEU A 254 -12.41 54.04 4.48
N GLU A 255 -11.23 53.98 5.10
CA GLU A 255 -10.67 55.11 5.87
C GLU A 255 -10.38 56.33 4.97
N SER A 256 -10.09 56.12 3.69
CA SER A 256 -9.87 57.20 2.74
C SER A 256 -11.15 57.98 2.34
N LEU A 257 -12.34 57.42 2.66
CA LEU A 257 -13.64 58.01 2.33
C LEU A 257 -14.10 59.00 3.40
N ASP A 258 -14.91 59.98 2.98
CA ASP A 258 -15.68 60.80 3.93
C ASP A 258 -16.74 59.99 4.67
N PRO A 259 -17.12 60.36 5.91
CA PRO A 259 -18.01 59.56 6.73
C PRO A 259 -19.34 59.17 6.07
N ARG A 260 -19.85 60.05 5.24
CA ARG A 260 -21.11 59.79 4.50
C ARG A 260 -20.95 58.75 3.40
N SER A 261 -19.91 58.86 2.58
CA SER A 261 -19.60 57.92 1.51
C SER A 261 -19.22 56.57 2.06
N ARG A 262 -18.46 56.52 3.20
CA ARG A 262 -18.09 55.33 3.88
C ARG A 262 -19.33 54.54 4.37
N ARG A 263 -20.25 55.22 5.05
CA ARG A 263 -21.47 54.57 5.56
C ARG A 263 -22.34 54.05 4.41
N VAL A 264 -22.48 54.74 3.30
CA VAL A 264 -23.21 54.27 2.12
C VAL A 264 -22.62 52.95 1.59
N VAL A 265 -21.27 52.87 1.51
CA VAL A 265 -20.61 51.65 1.07
C VAL A 265 -20.74 50.52 2.07
N GLU A 266 -20.55 50.79 3.38
CA GLU A 266 -20.68 49.79 4.44
C GLU A 266 -22.07 49.18 4.51
N GLU A 267 -23.13 50.00 4.53
CA GLU A 267 -24.51 49.53 4.64
C GLU A 267 -24.99 48.77 3.40
N ARG A 268 -24.45 49.08 2.24
CA ARG A 268 -24.88 48.46 1.00
C ARG A 268 -24.10 47.22 0.60
N TRP A 269 -22.80 47.16 0.88
CA TRP A 269 -21.92 46.15 0.34
C TRP A 269 -21.28 45.25 1.43
N LEU A 270 -21.07 45.75 2.64
CA LEU A 270 -20.38 45.04 3.67
C LEU A 270 -21.32 44.45 4.72
N LYS A 271 -22.44 45.10 5.00
CA LYS A 271 -23.47 44.53 5.87
C LYS A 271 -24.48 43.75 5.04
N VAL A 272 -24.37 42.42 5.13
CA VAL A 272 -25.37 41.52 4.55
C VAL A 272 -26.44 41.27 5.59
N ASN A 273 -27.71 41.53 5.26
CA ASN A 273 -28.82 41.19 6.13
C ASN A 273 -28.94 39.67 6.26
N ASP A 274 -29.45 39.17 7.40
CA ASP A 274 -29.63 37.75 7.72
C ASP A 274 -30.45 36.96 6.66
N ASP A 275 -31.27 37.68 5.89
CA ASP A 275 -32.10 37.10 4.83
C ASP A 275 -31.40 36.88 3.48
N SER A 276 -30.07 37.02 3.40
CA SER A 276 -29.27 36.84 2.15
C SER A 276 -29.66 37.76 0.97
N THR A 277 -30.45 38.81 1.20
CA THR A 277 -30.97 39.70 0.17
C THR A 277 -30.03 40.89 -0.14
N GLY A 278 -28.81 40.88 0.41
CA GLY A 278 -27.86 42.00 0.24
C GLY A 278 -28.08 43.14 1.25
N GLY A 279 -27.23 44.18 1.16
CA GLY A 279 -27.34 45.35 2.04
C GLY A 279 -28.50 46.28 1.66
N MET A 280 -28.62 47.43 2.35
CA MET A 280 -29.68 48.41 2.16
C MET A 280 -29.81 48.86 0.68
N THR A 281 -31.04 49.03 0.23
CA THR A 281 -31.30 49.52 -1.14
C THR A 281 -31.01 51.01 -1.30
N LEU A 282 -30.83 51.47 -2.56
CA LEU A 282 -30.63 52.89 -2.85
C LEU A 282 -31.80 53.73 -2.35
N HIS A 283 -33.03 53.22 -2.36
CA HIS A 283 -34.24 53.95 -1.92
C HIS A 283 -34.29 54.08 -0.39
N GLU A 284 -33.92 53.07 0.35
CA GLU A 284 -33.84 53.11 1.81
C GLU A 284 -32.79 54.13 2.31
N LEU A 285 -31.57 54.05 1.72
CA LEU A 285 -30.54 55.03 2.01
C LEU A 285 -30.94 56.45 1.61
N ALA A 286 -31.66 56.61 0.48
CA ALA A 286 -32.17 57.90 0.03
C ALA A 286 -33.20 58.49 1.00
N ALA A 287 -34.08 57.66 1.56
CA ALA A 287 -35.05 58.05 2.59
C ALA A 287 -34.35 58.48 3.87
N GLU A 288 -33.33 57.74 4.34
CA GLU A 288 -32.55 58.04 5.56
C GLU A 288 -31.80 59.40 5.42
N TYR A 289 -31.21 59.65 4.28
CA TYR A 289 -30.45 60.90 4.03
C TYR A 289 -31.29 62.04 3.49
N SER A 290 -32.59 61.84 3.28
CA SER A 290 -33.51 62.83 2.68
C SER A 290 -33.01 63.38 1.33
N VAL A 291 -32.48 62.51 0.48
CA VAL A 291 -31.98 62.84 -0.87
C VAL A 291 -32.57 61.92 -1.91
N SER A 292 -32.41 62.21 -3.19
CA SER A 292 -32.84 61.33 -4.26
C SER A 292 -31.98 60.06 -4.36
N ALA A 293 -32.57 58.93 -4.75
CA ALA A 293 -31.87 57.65 -4.95
C ALA A 293 -30.70 57.82 -5.97
N GLU A 294 -30.88 58.66 -6.98
CA GLU A 294 -29.82 58.98 -7.94
C GLU A 294 -28.64 59.70 -7.31
N ARG A 295 -28.88 60.53 -6.27
CA ARG A 295 -27.79 61.18 -5.52
C ARG A 295 -26.98 60.16 -4.70
N ILE A 296 -27.63 59.19 -4.08
CA ILE A 296 -26.93 58.09 -3.39
C ILE A 296 -26.11 57.28 -4.39
N ARG A 297 -26.64 56.97 -5.57
CA ARG A 297 -25.89 56.30 -6.65
C ARG A 297 -24.64 57.07 -7.09
N GLN A 298 -24.75 58.40 -7.21
CA GLN A 298 -23.59 59.26 -7.54
C GLN A 298 -22.51 59.21 -6.43
N ILE A 299 -22.93 59.26 -5.17
CA ILE A 299 -22.02 59.14 -4.01
C ILE A 299 -21.33 57.79 -4.02
N GLU A 300 -22.07 56.72 -4.25
CA GLU A 300 -21.53 55.35 -4.36
C GLU A 300 -20.48 55.21 -5.45
N VAL A 301 -20.80 55.65 -6.68
CA VAL A 301 -19.87 55.60 -7.80
C VAL A 301 -18.61 56.42 -7.52
N ALA A 302 -18.75 57.63 -6.94
CA ALA A 302 -17.62 58.45 -6.54
C ALA A 302 -16.75 57.79 -5.45
N ALA A 303 -17.39 57.15 -4.46
CA ALA A 303 -16.73 56.41 -3.41
C ALA A 303 -15.96 55.20 -3.95
N MET A 304 -16.60 54.37 -4.78
CA MET A 304 -15.94 53.24 -5.42
C MET A 304 -14.75 53.66 -6.30
N LYS A 305 -14.87 54.76 -7.02
CA LYS A 305 -13.76 55.31 -7.81
C LYS A 305 -12.58 55.75 -6.93
N LYS A 306 -12.87 56.34 -5.75
CA LYS A 306 -11.86 56.77 -4.78
C LYS A 306 -11.19 55.57 -4.12
N MET A 307 -11.96 54.58 -3.67
CA MET A 307 -11.45 53.31 -3.13
C MET A 307 -10.54 52.60 -4.14
N ARG A 308 -10.98 52.47 -5.38
CA ARG A 308 -10.15 51.87 -6.46
C ARG A 308 -8.82 52.58 -6.65
N LYS A 309 -8.78 53.91 -6.52
CA LYS A 309 -7.54 54.69 -6.62
C LYS A 309 -6.61 54.45 -5.42
N THR A 310 -7.15 54.18 -4.26
CA THR A 310 -6.37 53.89 -3.04
C THR A 310 -5.82 52.44 -3.04
N LEU A 311 -6.51 51.51 -3.71
CA LEU A 311 -6.11 50.09 -3.81
C LEU A 311 -5.24 49.76 -5.04
N ALA A 312 -5.13 50.68 -6.00
CA ALA A 312 -4.27 50.53 -7.18
C ALA A 312 -2.81 50.83 -6.87
#